data_ae09b96ae2404b0c8b37d4ef56823d87
#
_entry.id   ae09b96ae2404b0c8b37d4ef56823d87
#
_cell.length_a   1.000
_cell.length_b   1.000
_cell.length_c   1.000
_cell.angle_alpha   90.00
_cell.angle_beta   90.00
_cell.angle_gamma   90.00
#
_symmetry.space_group_name_H-M   'P 1'
#
loop_
_entity.id
_entity.type
_entity.pdbx_description
1 polymer ?
#
loop_
_entity_poly.entity_id
_entity_poly.type
_entity_poly.pdbx_seq_one_letter_code
_entity_poly.pdbx_strand_id
1 'polypeptide(L)'
;MLHRSIASLACTLVLVASSLAQGNKPVASPPETATVSLNGHTVTIKYGAPSMRSRKIMGNVVPYDKVWRTGANEATALATNTNLKIGDVSVPAGTYTVYTLPGASQWTLIISKQTGQWGTEYHQEQDLGRIPMKSAKLSSPQEQMSISFENTSGKSTELHIKWENTDVSVPVTAQ
;
A
#
# COMPACT_ATOMS: atom_id res chain seq x y z
N MET A 1 41.76 -60.06 51.99
CA MET A 1 40.49 -59.80 51.28
C MET A 1 40.47 -58.37 50.82
N LEU A 2 40.71 -58.13 49.52
CA LEU A 2 40.78 -56.78 48.93
C LEU A 2 39.41 -56.40 48.40
N HIS A 3 38.83 -55.29 48.89
CA HIS A 3 37.61 -54.72 48.31
C HIS A 3 38.02 -53.63 47.33
N ARG A 4 37.74 -53.87 46.06
CA ARG A 4 37.92 -52.86 45.00
C ARG A 4 36.62 -52.07 44.88
N SER A 5 36.67 -50.78 45.24
CA SER A 5 35.57 -49.83 44.96
C SER A 5 35.66 -49.35 43.52
N ILE A 6 34.57 -49.55 42.75
CA ILE A 6 34.41 -49.05 41.38
C ILE A 6 33.70 -47.70 41.49
N ALA A 7 34.41 -46.63 41.14
CA ALA A 7 33.82 -45.28 41.01
C ALA A 7 33.18 -45.14 39.62
N SER A 8 31.85 -45.01 39.56
CA SER A 8 31.10 -44.73 38.36
C SER A 8 31.14 -43.23 38.09
N LEU A 9 31.77 -42.87 36.97
CA LEU A 9 31.82 -41.50 36.47
C LEU A 9 30.59 -41.26 35.58
N ALA A 10 29.58 -40.53 36.10
CA ALA A 10 28.41 -40.10 35.33
C ALA A 10 28.76 -38.88 34.47
N CYS A 11 28.84 -39.11 33.16
CA CYS A 11 29.07 -38.04 32.20
C CYS A 11 27.71 -37.40 31.82
N THR A 12 27.39 -36.25 32.40
CA THR A 12 26.22 -35.46 32.07
C THR A 12 26.42 -34.74 30.75
N LEU A 13 25.74 -35.21 29.69
CA LEU A 13 25.72 -34.59 28.37
C LEU A 13 24.76 -33.39 28.42
N VAL A 14 25.29 -32.15 28.43
CA VAL A 14 24.50 -30.93 28.32
C VAL A 14 24.19 -30.71 26.83
N LEU A 15 22.96 -31.00 26.40
CA LEU A 15 22.47 -30.59 25.08
C LEU A 15 22.21 -29.08 25.10
N VAL A 16 23.12 -28.30 24.48
CA VAL A 16 22.86 -26.91 24.16
C VAL A 16 21.94 -26.87 22.93
N ALA A 17 20.66 -26.66 23.16
CA ALA A 17 19.70 -26.39 22.08
C ALA A 17 19.97 -24.99 21.53
N SER A 18 20.68 -24.90 20.40
CA SER A 18 20.82 -23.67 19.63
C SER A 18 19.47 -23.36 18.98
N SER A 19 18.65 -22.50 19.59
CA SER A 19 17.48 -21.93 18.96
C SER A 19 17.94 -21.04 17.81
N LEU A 20 17.86 -21.53 16.58
CA LEU A 20 17.98 -20.74 15.36
C LEU A 20 16.83 -19.73 15.36
N ALA A 21 17.09 -18.49 15.73
CA ALA A 21 16.19 -17.39 15.49
C ALA A 21 16.01 -17.26 13.96
N GLN A 22 14.92 -17.80 13.43
CA GLN A 22 14.50 -17.52 12.07
C GLN A 22 14.12 -16.04 12.00
N GLY A 23 15.08 -15.21 11.65
CA GLY A 23 14.84 -13.81 11.34
C GLY A 23 13.89 -13.73 10.15
N ASN A 24 12.62 -13.36 10.40
CA ASN A 24 11.68 -13.05 9.35
C ASN A 24 12.29 -11.95 8.47
N LYS A 25 12.63 -12.28 7.22
CA LYS A 25 13.07 -11.26 6.26
C LYS A 25 11.93 -10.25 6.12
N PRO A 26 12.22 -8.94 6.23
CA PRO A 26 11.19 -7.91 6.04
C PRO A 26 10.46 -8.12 4.72
N VAL A 27 9.13 -8.07 4.76
CA VAL A 27 8.30 -8.18 3.54
C VAL A 27 8.67 -7.04 2.61
N ALA A 28 8.93 -7.38 1.35
CA ALA A 28 9.46 -6.42 0.36
C ALA A 28 8.54 -5.22 0.10
N SER A 29 7.23 -5.43 0.25
CA SER A 29 6.18 -4.42 0.12
C SER A 29 5.11 -4.78 1.15
N PRO A 30 5.23 -4.29 2.39
CA PRO A 30 4.29 -4.62 3.45
C PRO A 30 2.87 -4.13 3.10
N PRO A 31 1.84 -4.84 3.58
CA PRO A 31 0.48 -4.35 3.49
C PRO A 31 0.30 -3.14 4.41
N GLU A 32 -0.33 -2.09 3.87
CA GLU A 32 -0.64 -0.86 4.58
C GLU A 32 -2.12 -0.50 4.41
N THR A 33 -2.62 0.33 5.31
CA THR A 33 -4.01 0.80 5.28
C THR A 33 -4.07 2.29 5.61
N ALA A 34 -4.66 3.07 4.71
CA ALA A 34 -5.06 4.44 4.96
C ALA A 34 -6.56 4.48 5.28
N THR A 35 -6.94 5.19 6.34
CA THR A 35 -8.35 5.32 6.75
C THR A 35 -8.65 6.76 7.13
N VAL A 36 -9.84 7.23 6.74
CA VAL A 36 -10.37 8.54 7.15
C VAL A 36 -11.84 8.41 7.54
N SER A 37 -12.27 9.26 8.47
CA SER A 37 -13.68 9.47 8.80
C SER A 37 -14.16 10.80 8.25
N LEU A 38 -15.21 10.78 7.43
CA LEU A 38 -15.84 11.95 6.82
C LEU A 38 -17.27 12.05 7.35
N ASN A 39 -17.52 12.96 8.28
CA ASN A 39 -18.80 13.08 8.99
C ASN A 39 -19.32 11.75 9.57
N GLY A 40 -18.42 10.94 10.16
CA GLY A 40 -18.78 9.64 10.74
C GLY A 40 -18.80 8.48 9.75
N HIS A 41 -18.64 8.72 8.45
CA HIS A 41 -18.49 7.70 7.42
C HIS A 41 -17.04 7.32 7.21
N THR A 42 -16.77 6.03 7.03
CA THR A 42 -15.41 5.51 6.90
C THR A 42 -15.04 5.27 5.43
N VAL A 43 -13.88 5.79 5.05
CA VAL A 43 -13.21 5.48 3.78
C VAL A 43 -11.88 4.84 4.08
N THR A 44 -11.60 3.70 3.45
CA THR A 44 -10.38 2.92 3.69
C THR A 44 -9.72 2.54 2.36
N ILE A 45 -8.40 2.67 2.29
CA ILE A 45 -7.60 2.16 1.17
C ILE A 45 -6.58 1.17 1.72
N LYS A 46 -6.60 -0.07 1.20
CA LYS A 46 -5.62 -1.12 1.49
C LYS A 46 -4.70 -1.30 0.30
N TYR A 47 -3.40 -1.34 0.53
CA TYR A 47 -2.40 -1.41 -0.53
C TYR A 47 -1.12 -2.09 -0.06
N GLY A 48 -0.30 -2.58 -0.99
CA GLY A 48 1.08 -2.98 -0.72
C GLY A 48 1.98 -1.76 -0.89
N ALA A 49 2.83 -1.46 0.10
CA ALA A 49 3.70 -0.29 0.14
C ALA A 49 5.14 -0.63 -0.30
N PRO A 50 5.50 -0.45 -1.59
CA PRO A 50 6.86 -0.74 -2.05
C PRO A 50 7.85 0.33 -1.61
N SER A 51 9.13 -0.05 -1.45
CA SER A 51 10.25 0.84 -1.16
C SER A 51 11.12 1.06 -2.40
N MET A 52 11.78 2.23 -2.47
CA MET A 52 12.68 2.59 -3.57
C MET A 52 13.88 1.64 -3.66
N ARG A 53 14.52 1.35 -2.57
CA ARG A 53 15.74 0.53 -2.50
C ARG A 53 16.78 0.99 -3.52
N SER A 54 17.09 2.28 -3.48
CA SER A 54 18.04 2.96 -4.39
C SER A 54 17.68 2.90 -5.89
N ARG A 55 16.44 2.48 -6.24
CA ARG A 55 15.96 2.49 -7.63
C ARG A 55 15.35 3.84 -7.98
N LYS A 56 15.48 4.22 -9.23
CA LYS A 56 14.66 5.28 -9.81
C LYS A 56 13.24 4.76 -10.00
N ILE A 57 12.25 5.47 -9.49
CA ILE A 57 10.86 5.03 -9.52
C ILE A 57 10.13 5.58 -10.72
N MET A 58 9.96 6.90 -10.79
CA MET A 58 9.15 7.51 -11.83
C MET A 58 9.83 7.45 -13.19
N GLY A 59 9.11 6.92 -14.17
CA GLY A 59 9.60 6.66 -15.53
C GLY A 59 10.42 5.36 -15.67
N ASN A 60 10.61 4.58 -14.57
CA ASN A 60 11.33 3.30 -14.59
C ASN A 60 10.49 2.18 -13.92
N VAL A 61 10.50 2.06 -12.57
CA VAL A 61 9.68 1.06 -11.85
C VAL A 61 8.19 1.32 -12.06
N VAL A 62 7.81 2.59 -12.08
CA VAL A 62 6.48 3.10 -12.45
C VAL A 62 6.62 3.80 -13.81
N PRO A 63 6.35 3.07 -14.92
CA PRO A 63 6.50 3.64 -16.25
C PRO A 63 5.43 4.69 -16.51
N TYR A 64 5.79 5.75 -17.25
CA TYR A 64 4.81 6.73 -17.71
C TYR A 64 3.91 6.15 -18.81
N ASP A 65 2.71 6.70 -18.91
CA ASP A 65 1.69 6.37 -19.92
C ASP A 65 1.24 4.89 -19.91
N LYS A 66 1.43 4.21 -18.77
CA LYS A 66 0.93 2.85 -18.53
C LYS A 66 0.14 2.79 -17.23
N VAL A 67 -0.95 2.05 -17.24
CA VAL A 67 -1.73 1.83 -16.01
C VAL A 67 -0.87 1.10 -14.99
N TRP A 68 -0.82 1.67 -13.78
CA TRP A 68 -0.11 1.14 -12.64
C TRP A 68 -1.09 0.80 -11.51
N ARG A 69 -0.87 -0.34 -10.86
CA ARG A 69 -1.69 -0.85 -9.74
C ARG A 69 -1.67 0.01 -8.47
N THR A 70 -0.97 1.15 -8.48
CA THR A 70 -0.90 2.10 -7.36
C THR A 70 -0.44 1.45 -6.05
N GLY A 71 0.57 0.60 -6.17
CA GLY A 71 1.12 -0.18 -5.06
C GLY A 71 1.88 -1.41 -5.56
N ALA A 72 1.91 -2.45 -4.73
CA ALA A 72 2.57 -3.71 -5.02
C ALA A 72 1.69 -4.91 -4.61
N ASN A 73 1.96 -6.07 -5.21
CA ASN A 73 1.27 -7.34 -4.98
C ASN A 73 -0.20 -7.30 -5.43
N GLU A 74 -1.15 -7.45 -4.51
CA GLU A 74 -2.58 -7.38 -4.74
C GLU A 74 -3.03 -6.01 -5.24
N ALA A 75 -4.21 -5.94 -5.82
CA ALA A 75 -4.81 -4.69 -6.25
C ALA A 75 -5.08 -3.77 -5.05
N THR A 76 -4.76 -2.48 -5.20
CA THR A 76 -5.07 -1.46 -4.20
C THR A 76 -6.58 -1.29 -4.10
N ALA A 77 -7.15 -1.57 -2.94
CA ALA A 77 -8.59 -1.62 -2.71
C ALA A 77 -9.08 -0.39 -1.95
N LEU A 78 -10.09 0.30 -2.51
CA LEU A 78 -10.85 1.37 -1.87
C LEU A 78 -12.18 0.78 -1.36
N ALA A 79 -12.51 1.02 -0.09
CA ALA A 79 -13.81 0.70 0.47
C ALA A 79 -14.44 1.94 1.12
N THR A 80 -15.71 2.16 0.90
CA THR A 80 -16.48 3.27 1.49
C THR A 80 -17.89 2.84 1.86
N ASN A 81 -18.38 3.29 3.00
CA ASN A 81 -19.75 3.05 3.46
C ASN A 81 -20.71 4.21 3.14
N THR A 82 -20.25 5.18 2.35
CA THR A 82 -21.07 6.30 1.86
C THR A 82 -20.72 6.61 0.42
N ASN A 83 -21.61 7.32 -0.27
CA ASN A 83 -21.31 7.85 -1.58
C ASN A 83 -20.21 8.91 -1.49
N LEU A 84 -19.26 8.86 -2.40
CA LEU A 84 -18.18 9.85 -2.49
C LEU A 84 -18.27 10.61 -3.81
N LYS A 85 -17.78 11.83 -3.77
CA LYS A 85 -17.32 12.55 -4.96
C LYS A 85 -15.80 12.61 -4.91
N ILE A 86 -15.14 11.98 -5.87
CA ILE A 86 -13.67 12.00 -6.02
C ILE A 86 -13.35 12.81 -7.27
N GLY A 87 -12.77 14.00 -7.09
CA GLY A 87 -12.72 14.98 -8.17
C GLY A 87 -14.13 15.26 -8.69
N ASP A 88 -14.38 14.96 -9.96
CA ASP A 88 -15.71 15.12 -10.61
C ASP A 88 -16.50 13.82 -10.72
N VAL A 89 -15.96 12.68 -10.31
CA VAL A 89 -16.58 11.36 -10.42
C VAL A 89 -17.38 11.02 -9.17
N SER A 90 -18.63 10.62 -9.34
CA SER A 90 -19.46 10.04 -8.27
C SER A 90 -19.12 8.56 -8.09
N VAL A 91 -18.77 8.18 -6.85
CA VAL A 91 -18.39 6.82 -6.46
C VAL A 91 -19.39 6.36 -5.40
N PRO A 92 -20.36 5.50 -5.71
CA PRO A 92 -21.31 4.96 -4.75
C PRO A 92 -20.65 4.24 -3.58
N ALA A 93 -21.36 4.06 -2.46
CA ALA A 93 -20.90 3.21 -1.38
C ALA A 93 -20.58 1.80 -1.90
N GLY A 94 -19.43 1.24 -1.52
CA GLY A 94 -18.99 -0.05 -2.05
C GLY A 94 -17.48 -0.26 -1.95
N THR A 95 -17.01 -1.26 -2.67
CA THR A 95 -15.58 -1.60 -2.79
C THR A 95 -15.15 -1.52 -4.25
N TYR A 96 -13.95 -0.98 -4.47
CA TYR A 96 -13.39 -0.67 -5.78
C TYR A 96 -11.90 -0.98 -5.80
N THR A 97 -11.33 -1.10 -6.99
CA THR A 97 -9.87 -1.10 -7.15
C THR A 97 -9.42 0.29 -7.62
N VAL A 98 -8.28 0.71 -7.06
CA VAL A 98 -7.60 1.95 -7.42
C VAL A 98 -6.41 1.63 -8.31
N TYR A 99 -6.41 2.21 -9.50
CA TYR A 99 -5.26 2.28 -10.39
C TYR A 99 -4.88 3.75 -10.62
N THR A 100 -3.68 3.97 -11.13
CA THR A 100 -3.29 5.28 -11.68
C THR A 100 -2.70 5.10 -13.08
N LEU A 101 -2.83 6.14 -13.88
CA LEU A 101 -2.10 6.31 -15.14
C LEU A 101 -1.10 7.45 -14.92
N PRO A 102 0.16 7.11 -14.56
CA PRO A 102 1.22 8.10 -14.36
C PRO A 102 1.60 8.77 -15.68
N GLY A 103 1.68 10.07 -15.70
CA GLY A 103 2.25 10.83 -16.80
C GLY A 103 3.39 11.72 -16.31
N ALA A 104 4.25 12.17 -17.20
CA ALA A 104 5.37 13.02 -16.83
C ALA A 104 4.92 14.38 -16.24
N SER A 105 3.77 14.89 -16.67
CA SER A 105 3.19 16.15 -16.22
C SER A 105 1.83 16.02 -15.56
N GLN A 106 1.07 15.00 -15.92
CA GLN A 106 -0.31 14.82 -15.48
C GLN A 106 -0.55 13.35 -15.10
N TRP A 107 -1.02 13.11 -13.90
CA TRP A 107 -1.48 11.80 -13.43
C TRP A 107 -3.00 11.70 -13.51
N THR A 108 -3.49 10.48 -13.71
CA THR A 108 -4.91 10.18 -13.67
C THR A 108 -5.17 9.08 -12.65
N LEU A 109 -6.09 9.33 -11.71
CA LEU A 109 -6.64 8.29 -10.83
C LEU A 109 -7.73 7.53 -11.60
N ILE A 110 -7.75 6.22 -11.45
CA ILE A 110 -8.76 5.33 -12.05
C ILE A 110 -9.45 4.57 -10.93
N ILE A 111 -10.76 4.68 -10.86
CA ILE A 111 -11.60 3.88 -9.98
C ILE A 111 -12.22 2.77 -10.81
N SER A 112 -11.91 1.52 -10.50
CA SER A 112 -12.42 0.34 -11.20
C SER A 112 -13.44 -0.41 -10.34
N LYS A 113 -14.50 -0.88 -10.96
CA LYS A 113 -15.54 -1.74 -10.35
C LYS A 113 -15.06 -3.17 -10.13
N GLN A 114 -13.99 -3.60 -10.79
CA GLN A 114 -13.37 -4.91 -10.58
C GLN A 114 -12.73 -4.98 -9.20
N THR A 115 -12.90 -6.09 -8.50
CA THR A 115 -12.35 -6.31 -7.14
C THR A 115 -11.82 -7.72 -6.97
N GLY A 116 -10.84 -7.89 -6.06
CA GLY A 116 -10.32 -9.21 -5.69
C GLY A 116 -9.31 -9.82 -6.65
N GLN A 117 -8.91 -9.09 -7.70
CA GLN A 117 -7.93 -9.54 -8.68
C GLN A 117 -6.49 -9.22 -8.23
N TRP A 118 -5.53 -9.83 -8.90
CA TRP A 118 -4.13 -9.44 -8.78
C TRP A 118 -3.90 -8.04 -9.35
N GLY A 119 -3.00 -7.27 -8.74
CA GLY A 119 -2.84 -5.84 -9.06
C GLY A 119 -2.47 -5.53 -10.52
N THR A 120 -1.91 -6.48 -11.27
CA THR A 120 -1.59 -6.31 -12.70
C THR A 120 -2.72 -6.68 -13.66
N GLU A 121 -3.83 -7.21 -13.14
CA GLU A 121 -5.01 -7.52 -13.94
C GLU A 121 -5.90 -6.28 -14.03
N TYR A 122 -5.85 -5.60 -15.16
CA TYR A 122 -6.60 -4.39 -15.40
C TYR A 122 -7.50 -4.52 -16.63
N HIS A 123 -8.78 -4.18 -16.47
CA HIS A 123 -9.81 -4.19 -17.48
C HIS A 123 -10.45 -2.81 -17.57
N GLN A 124 -10.16 -2.08 -18.65
CA GLN A 124 -10.62 -0.70 -18.83
C GLN A 124 -12.14 -0.57 -18.88
N GLU A 125 -12.84 -1.58 -19.37
CA GLU A 125 -14.31 -1.62 -19.42
C GLU A 125 -14.96 -1.67 -18.03
N GLN A 126 -14.17 -1.96 -16.98
CA GLN A 126 -14.61 -1.91 -15.59
C GLN A 126 -14.34 -0.56 -14.92
N ASP A 127 -13.78 0.42 -15.62
CA ASP A 127 -13.57 1.75 -15.05
C ASP A 127 -14.92 2.39 -14.71
N LEU A 128 -15.08 2.81 -13.46
CA LEU A 128 -16.17 3.67 -13.02
C LEU A 128 -15.92 5.11 -13.45
N GLY A 129 -14.65 5.54 -13.37
CA GLY A 129 -14.25 6.87 -13.79
C GLY A 129 -12.75 7.07 -13.75
N ARG A 130 -12.31 8.13 -14.44
CA ARG A 130 -10.92 8.59 -14.54
C ARG A 130 -10.85 10.05 -14.12
N ILE A 131 -9.96 10.37 -13.20
CA ILE A 131 -9.92 11.66 -12.50
C ILE A 131 -8.52 12.24 -12.63
N PRO A 132 -8.34 13.44 -13.21
CA PRO A 132 -7.07 14.14 -13.19
C PRO A 132 -6.61 14.41 -11.75
N MET A 133 -5.33 14.17 -11.47
CA MET A 133 -4.73 14.45 -10.17
C MET A 133 -3.84 15.68 -10.24
N LYS A 134 -3.79 16.45 -9.16
CA LYS A 134 -2.75 17.46 -8.98
C LYS A 134 -1.42 16.77 -8.73
N SER A 135 -0.33 17.31 -9.28
CA SER A 135 1.03 16.80 -9.06
C SER A 135 1.90 17.84 -8.39
N ALA A 136 2.62 17.45 -7.37
CA ALA A 136 3.59 18.28 -6.66
C ALA A 136 4.90 17.52 -6.47
N LYS A 137 5.99 18.28 -6.31
CA LYS A 137 7.28 17.69 -5.94
C LYS A 137 7.46 17.73 -4.43
N LEU A 138 7.84 16.60 -3.83
CA LEU A 138 8.22 16.54 -2.43
C LEU A 138 9.54 17.27 -2.19
N SER A 139 9.70 17.88 -1.02
CA SER A 139 10.93 18.57 -0.58
C SER A 139 12.09 17.60 -0.33
N SER A 140 11.77 16.36 0.01
CA SER A 140 12.73 15.25 0.19
C SER A 140 12.15 13.95 -0.37
N PRO A 141 13.00 13.05 -0.90
CA PRO A 141 12.53 11.77 -1.41
C PRO A 141 11.86 10.93 -0.33
N GLN A 142 10.71 10.35 -0.66
CA GLN A 142 10.02 9.37 0.18
C GLN A 142 10.41 7.96 -0.24
N GLU A 143 11.10 7.24 0.65
CA GLU A 143 11.64 5.90 0.40
C GLU A 143 10.54 4.85 0.17
N GLN A 144 9.54 4.80 1.05
CA GLN A 144 8.42 3.89 0.95
C GLN A 144 7.20 4.63 0.42
N MET A 145 6.53 4.04 -0.58
CA MET A 145 5.26 4.57 -1.08
C MET A 145 4.24 4.68 0.05
N SER A 146 3.51 5.79 0.10
CA SER A 146 2.37 5.94 0.99
C SER A 146 1.13 6.43 0.25
N ILE A 147 -0.02 5.98 0.75
CA ILE A 147 -1.32 6.55 0.46
C ILE A 147 -1.83 7.15 1.77
N SER A 148 -2.32 8.40 1.72
CA SER A 148 -2.82 9.11 2.91
C SER A 148 -4.04 9.96 2.57
N PHE A 149 -4.82 10.26 3.61
CA PHE A 149 -5.85 11.27 3.54
C PHE A 149 -5.38 12.47 4.34
N GLU A 150 -5.33 13.63 3.72
CA GLU A 150 -4.78 14.86 4.30
C GLU A 150 -5.82 16.00 4.23
N ASN A 151 -5.58 17.07 4.98
CA ASN A 151 -6.45 18.26 5.02
C ASN A 151 -7.93 17.92 5.31
N THR A 152 -8.17 16.91 6.14
CA THR A 152 -9.53 16.45 6.46
C THR A 152 -10.30 17.48 7.25
N SER A 153 -11.47 17.87 6.75
CA SER A 153 -12.38 18.79 7.42
C SER A 153 -13.84 18.43 7.13
N GLY A 154 -14.59 18.04 8.17
CA GLY A 154 -15.98 17.63 8.03
C GLY A 154 -16.15 16.46 7.05
N LYS A 155 -16.79 16.71 5.92
CA LYS A 155 -17.05 15.70 4.89
C LYS A 155 -16.00 15.66 3.77
N SER A 156 -14.93 16.45 3.85
CA SER A 156 -13.94 16.60 2.77
C SER A 156 -12.53 16.24 3.23
N THR A 157 -11.74 15.71 2.33
CA THR A 157 -10.32 15.39 2.49
C THR A 157 -9.61 15.42 1.14
N GLU A 158 -8.30 15.31 1.14
CA GLU A 158 -7.49 15.09 -0.07
C GLU A 158 -6.85 13.70 0.02
N LEU A 159 -7.01 12.88 -1.00
CA LEU A 159 -6.30 11.63 -1.17
C LEU A 159 -4.95 11.93 -1.81
N HIS A 160 -3.87 11.56 -1.13
CA HIS A 160 -2.48 11.69 -1.57
C HIS A 160 -1.84 10.33 -1.85
N ILE A 161 -1.02 10.27 -2.88
CA ILE A 161 -0.13 9.15 -3.19
C ILE A 161 1.27 9.72 -3.32
N LYS A 162 2.18 9.28 -2.43
CA LYS A 162 3.53 9.83 -2.33
C LYS A 162 4.58 8.75 -2.52
N TRP A 163 5.54 8.98 -3.39
CA TRP A 163 6.69 8.10 -3.56
C TRP A 163 7.82 8.82 -4.32
N GLU A 164 9.07 8.50 -3.98
CA GLU A 164 10.25 9.19 -4.53
C GLU A 164 10.12 10.71 -4.29
N ASN A 165 10.12 11.54 -5.31
CA ASN A 165 9.94 12.99 -5.21
C ASN A 165 8.53 13.45 -5.63
N THR A 166 7.59 12.53 -5.77
CA THR A 166 6.26 12.79 -6.34
C THR A 166 5.19 12.71 -5.26
N ASP A 167 4.33 13.71 -5.21
CA ASP A 167 3.06 13.73 -4.49
C ASP A 167 1.95 14.02 -5.49
N VAL A 168 1.01 13.10 -5.65
CA VAL A 168 -0.18 13.33 -6.47
C VAL A 168 -1.43 13.27 -5.60
N SER A 169 -2.35 14.21 -5.81
CA SER A 169 -3.53 14.32 -4.96
C SER A 169 -4.81 14.59 -5.73
N VAL A 170 -5.94 14.24 -5.10
CA VAL A 170 -7.28 14.49 -5.59
C VAL A 170 -8.23 14.77 -4.43
N PRO A 171 -9.17 15.74 -4.56
CA PRO A 171 -10.17 15.99 -3.52
C PRO A 171 -11.18 14.85 -3.44
N VAL A 172 -11.58 14.50 -2.20
CA VAL A 172 -12.58 13.50 -1.86
C VAL A 172 -13.60 14.12 -0.93
N THR A 173 -14.88 13.97 -1.24
CA THR A 173 -15.98 14.51 -0.43
C THR A 173 -17.07 13.45 -0.25
N ALA A 174 -17.51 13.22 0.99
CA ALA A 174 -18.69 12.39 1.30
C ALA A 174 -19.98 13.15 0.91
N GLN A 175 -20.92 12.43 0.30
CA GLN A 175 -22.19 12.99 -0.18
C GLN A 175 -23.36 12.61 0.72
#